data_92f54ae8404cd7118816e3bbba19e71c
#
_entry.id   92f54ae8404cd7118816e3bbba19e71c
#
_cell.length_a   1.000
_cell.length_b   1.000
_cell.length_c   1.000
_cell.angle_alpha   90.00
_cell.angle_beta   90.00
_cell.angle_gamma   90.00
#
_symmetry.space_group_name_H-M   'P 1'
#
loop_
_entity.id
_entity.type
_entity.pdbx_description
1 polymer ?
#
loop_
_entity_poly.entity_id
_entity_poly.type
_entity_poly.pdbx_seq_one_letter_code
_entity_poly.pdbx_strand_id
1 'polypeptide(L)'
;MLMIADQEAWAAFERRDRSWDGRVIGAVKTTGIYCKPSCPAKRPKRENVEFFASASEASAAGYRACLRCKPDEVSRDREAVAKAVKLIEAAEEAPTLDEISAAVGYAPHHFQRLFKRDLGVSPAEYARALRAKRAEKNLKENGRVTDAIYDSGYSAPSSFYADAKERMGMTPSAWRDGGRGETIRWTTFDSPLGPMLIAATSKGVCRLTFNDSEASLRRLFPNATIVEDGGGMRELIEGALVAMQRPSAAPELPIDVAGTAFQEAVWRELRKIPLGETRSYAQIAAAIGHPKAVRAVGTANGDNHVSVLIPCHRVIRSDGTLGGYGGGLPNKKKLLAAEGVIAREAQERLPL
;
A
#
# COMPACT_ATOMS: atom_id res chain seq x y z
N MET A 1 -16.56 20.40 0.77
CA MET A 1 -17.59 19.51 0.18
C MET A 1 -17.16 19.20 -1.25
N LEU A 2 -16.67 18.01 -1.53
CA LEU A 2 -16.28 17.59 -2.90
C LEU A 2 -17.58 17.40 -3.69
N MET A 3 -17.88 18.29 -4.61
CA MET A 3 -18.96 18.09 -5.58
C MET A 3 -18.57 16.92 -6.48
N ILE A 4 -19.24 15.79 -6.33
CA ILE A 4 -19.12 14.67 -7.26
C ILE A 4 -19.79 15.13 -8.55
N ALA A 5 -19.08 15.04 -9.68
CA ALA A 5 -19.67 15.39 -10.97
C ALA A 5 -20.86 14.45 -11.25
N ASP A 6 -22.00 15.01 -11.59
CA ASP A 6 -23.26 14.29 -11.82
C ASP A 6 -23.13 13.17 -12.87
N GLN A 7 -22.24 13.35 -13.85
CA GLN A 7 -21.91 12.33 -14.86
C GLN A 7 -21.18 11.13 -14.29
N GLU A 8 -20.25 11.33 -13.36
CA GLU A 8 -19.52 10.23 -12.71
C GLU A 8 -20.44 9.43 -11.79
N ALA A 9 -21.29 10.12 -11.04
CA ALA A 9 -22.30 9.49 -10.20
C ALA A 9 -23.27 8.63 -11.03
N TRP A 10 -23.74 9.13 -12.17
CA TRP A 10 -24.58 8.37 -13.09
C TRP A 10 -23.85 7.15 -13.66
N ALA A 11 -22.63 7.31 -14.14
CA ALA A 11 -21.84 6.21 -14.69
C ALA A 11 -21.61 5.08 -13.66
N ALA A 12 -21.34 5.43 -12.41
CA ALA A 12 -21.22 4.47 -11.32
C ALA A 12 -22.56 3.76 -11.03
N PHE A 13 -23.64 4.55 -10.99
CA PHE A 13 -24.99 4.05 -10.77
C PHE A 13 -25.44 3.12 -11.90
N GLU A 14 -25.20 3.47 -13.15
CA GLU A 14 -25.53 2.70 -14.34
C GLU A 14 -24.80 1.35 -14.39
N ARG A 15 -23.48 1.33 -14.12
CA ARG A 15 -22.64 0.13 -14.10
C ARG A 15 -22.77 -0.73 -12.84
N ARG A 16 -23.56 -0.30 -11.86
CA ARG A 16 -23.70 -0.97 -10.55
C ARG A 16 -22.36 -1.08 -9.82
N ASP A 17 -21.59 -0.04 -9.86
CA ASP A 17 -20.24 -0.02 -9.29
C ASP A 17 -20.28 -0.02 -7.76
N ARG A 18 -19.92 -1.16 -7.17
CA ARG A 18 -19.88 -1.33 -5.71
C ARG A 18 -18.84 -0.42 -5.03
N SER A 19 -17.80 -0.01 -5.73
CA SER A 19 -16.78 0.87 -5.17
C SER A 19 -17.33 2.26 -4.82
N TRP A 20 -18.50 2.61 -5.39
CA TRP A 20 -19.21 3.86 -5.16
C TRP A 20 -20.29 3.75 -4.08
N ASP A 21 -20.57 2.56 -3.54
CA ASP A 21 -21.53 2.39 -2.45
C ASP A 21 -21.12 3.22 -1.24
N GLY A 22 -22.06 4.06 -0.74
CA GLY A 22 -21.84 5.02 0.35
C GLY A 22 -20.99 6.24 0.00
N ARG A 23 -20.60 6.45 -1.28
CA ARG A 23 -20.02 7.70 -1.79
C ARG A 23 -21.06 8.59 -2.41
N VAL A 24 -22.08 7.98 -2.99
CA VAL A 24 -23.20 8.65 -3.65
C VAL A 24 -24.45 7.81 -3.46
N ILE A 25 -25.57 8.48 -3.36
CA ILE A 25 -26.91 7.91 -3.31
C ILE A 25 -27.69 8.37 -4.53
N GLY A 26 -28.26 7.43 -5.28
CA GLY A 26 -29.16 7.73 -6.38
C GLY A 26 -30.62 7.66 -5.92
N ALA A 27 -31.33 8.77 -5.94
CA ALA A 27 -32.75 8.87 -5.59
C ALA A 27 -33.63 8.89 -6.84
N VAL A 28 -34.65 8.06 -6.90
CA VAL A 28 -35.52 7.90 -8.05
C VAL A 28 -36.81 8.69 -7.83
N LYS A 29 -36.96 9.79 -8.55
CA LYS A 29 -38.08 10.74 -8.43
C LYS A 29 -39.45 10.08 -8.60
N THR A 30 -39.59 9.15 -9.52
CA THR A 30 -40.86 8.48 -9.82
C THR A 30 -41.32 7.51 -8.75
N THR A 31 -40.42 7.01 -7.90
CA THR A 31 -40.74 6.03 -6.86
C THR A 31 -40.55 6.58 -5.45
N GLY A 32 -39.91 7.73 -5.29
CA GLY A 32 -39.54 8.28 -3.99
C GLY A 32 -38.54 7.45 -3.21
N ILE A 33 -37.73 6.61 -3.94
CA ILE A 33 -36.80 5.66 -3.29
C ILE A 33 -35.36 6.02 -3.59
N TYR A 34 -34.50 6.04 -2.58
CA TYR A 34 -33.08 6.15 -2.79
C TYR A 34 -32.34 4.81 -2.65
N CYS A 35 -31.33 4.64 -3.47
CA CYS A 35 -30.56 3.41 -3.63
C CYS A 35 -29.05 3.70 -3.62
N LYS A 36 -28.25 2.69 -3.24
CA LYS A 36 -26.81 2.72 -3.52
C LYS A 36 -26.51 2.33 -4.97
N PRO A 37 -25.34 2.70 -5.53
CA PRO A 37 -24.96 2.39 -6.90
C PRO A 37 -25.07 0.92 -7.28
N SER A 38 -24.65 0.01 -6.43
CA SER A 38 -24.70 -1.43 -6.69
C SER A 38 -26.09 -2.08 -6.59
N CYS A 39 -27.16 -1.32 -6.41
CA CYS A 39 -28.51 -1.85 -6.23
C CYS A 39 -28.91 -2.76 -7.39
N PRO A 40 -29.42 -4.01 -7.14
CA PRO A 40 -29.83 -4.93 -8.20
C PRO A 40 -31.21 -4.60 -8.80
N ALA A 41 -31.91 -3.57 -8.34
CA ALA A 41 -33.18 -3.15 -8.88
C ALA A 41 -33.09 -2.72 -10.36
N LYS A 42 -34.24 -2.70 -11.07
CA LYS A 42 -34.31 -2.20 -12.45
C LYS A 42 -33.79 -0.74 -12.52
N ARG A 43 -32.96 -0.44 -13.49
CA ARG A 43 -32.44 0.90 -13.69
C ARG A 43 -33.53 1.87 -14.10
N PRO A 44 -33.65 3.01 -13.43
CA PRO A 44 -34.50 4.10 -13.89
C PRO A 44 -33.84 4.80 -15.07
N LYS A 45 -34.62 5.62 -15.79
CA LYS A 45 -34.06 6.54 -16.77
C LYS A 45 -33.27 7.64 -16.06
N ARG A 46 -32.23 8.16 -16.73
CA ARG A 46 -31.33 9.20 -16.15
C ARG A 46 -32.11 10.43 -15.67
N GLU A 47 -33.08 10.88 -16.43
CA GLU A 47 -33.94 12.06 -16.13
C GLU A 47 -34.71 11.94 -14.81
N ASN A 48 -34.94 10.71 -14.34
CA ASN A 48 -35.66 10.41 -13.11
C ASN A 48 -34.73 10.17 -11.89
N VAL A 49 -33.41 10.38 -12.04
CA VAL A 49 -32.46 10.15 -10.94
C VAL A 49 -31.82 11.45 -10.53
N GLU A 50 -31.81 11.68 -9.24
CA GLU A 50 -31.11 12.75 -8.55
C GLU A 50 -30.05 12.14 -7.62
N PHE A 51 -28.89 12.79 -7.49
CA PHE A 51 -27.81 12.28 -6.68
C PHE A 51 -27.58 13.11 -5.42
N PHE A 52 -27.33 12.42 -4.31
CA PHE A 52 -27.03 12.98 -3.00
C PHE A 52 -25.68 12.45 -2.51
N ALA A 53 -24.96 13.23 -1.72
CA ALA A 53 -23.70 12.81 -1.13
C ALA A 53 -23.90 11.79 0.01
N SER A 54 -25.07 11.76 0.64
CA SER A 54 -25.40 10.87 1.74
C SER A 54 -26.85 10.39 1.74
N ALA A 55 -27.10 9.28 2.44
CA ALA A 55 -28.45 8.77 2.68
C ALA A 55 -29.30 9.76 3.51
N SER A 56 -28.67 10.48 4.44
CA SER A 56 -29.34 11.50 5.26
C SER A 56 -29.83 12.67 4.42
N GLU A 57 -29.05 13.15 3.43
CA GLU A 57 -29.49 14.20 2.51
C GLU A 57 -30.67 13.74 1.65
N ALA A 58 -30.61 12.52 1.11
CA ALA A 58 -31.72 11.95 0.34
C ALA A 58 -32.99 11.79 1.18
N SER A 59 -32.85 11.35 2.44
CA SER A 59 -33.97 11.25 3.39
C SER A 59 -34.56 12.62 3.73
N ALA A 60 -33.71 13.63 3.96
CA ALA A 60 -34.12 15.00 4.21
C ALA A 60 -34.87 15.62 3.01
N ALA A 61 -34.52 15.19 1.78
CA ALA A 61 -35.23 15.55 0.56
C ALA A 61 -36.54 14.80 0.31
N GLY A 62 -36.98 13.95 1.28
CA GLY A 62 -38.26 13.25 1.24
C GLY A 62 -38.25 11.87 0.58
N TYR A 63 -37.08 11.37 0.20
CA TYR A 63 -36.93 10.01 -0.33
C TYR A 63 -36.86 8.96 0.79
N ARG A 64 -37.33 7.73 0.56
CA ARG A 64 -37.19 6.62 1.48
C ARG A 64 -36.15 5.61 1.03
N ALA A 65 -35.56 4.91 1.99
CA ALA A 65 -34.54 3.90 1.74
C ALA A 65 -35.07 2.70 0.95
N CYS A 66 -34.27 2.20 0.00
CA CYS A 66 -34.57 0.98 -0.71
C CYS A 66 -34.43 -0.24 0.20
N LEU A 67 -35.53 -0.99 0.43
CA LEU A 67 -35.54 -2.20 1.26
C LEU A 67 -34.67 -3.33 0.71
N ARG A 68 -34.42 -3.35 -0.62
CA ARG A 68 -33.62 -4.39 -1.27
C ARG A 68 -32.12 -4.17 -1.08
N CYS A 69 -31.63 -2.96 -1.29
CA CYS A 69 -30.18 -2.67 -1.20
C CYS A 69 -29.73 -2.06 0.13
N LYS A 70 -30.69 -1.62 0.96
CA LYS A 70 -30.46 -1.10 2.31
C LYS A 70 -29.28 -0.10 2.36
N PRO A 71 -29.42 1.07 1.72
CA PRO A 71 -28.32 2.02 1.58
C PRO A 71 -27.83 2.58 2.92
N ASP A 72 -28.71 2.64 3.92
CA ASP A 72 -28.39 3.16 5.27
C ASP A 72 -27.42 2.25 6.03
N GLU A 73 -27.52 0.92 5.82
CA GLU A 73 -26.57 -0.02 6.43
C GLU A 73 -25.13 0.22 5.96
N VAL A 74 -24.93 0.61 4.69
CA VAL A 74 -23.62 0.91 4.15
C VAL A 74 -23.02 2.18 4.78
N SER A 75 -23.85 3.21 5.01
CA SER A 75 -23.42 4.43 5.69
C SER A 75 -23.02 4.14 7.13
N ARG A 76 -23.84 3.37 7.85
CA ARG A 76 -23.57 2.93 9.21
C ARG A 76 -22.29 2.10 9.33
N ASP A 77 -22.07 1.16 8.42
CA ASP A 77 -20.84 0.35 8.36
C ASP A 77 -19.59 1.23 8.22
N ARG A 78 -19.63 2.19 7.31
CA ARG A 78 -18.50 3.10 7.08
C ARG A 78 -18.23 4.03 8.25
N GLU A 79 -19.27 4.56 8.87
CA GLU A 79 -19.16 5.38 10.08
C GLU A 79 -18.55 4.58 11.23
N ALA A 80 -18.96 3.31 11.39
CA ALA A 80 -18.41 2.42 12.39
C ALA A 80 -16.90 2.17 12.16
N VAL A 81 -16.49 1.88 10.90
CA VAL A 81 -15.07 1.71 10.55
C VAL A 81 -14.29 3.00 10.78
N ALA A 82 -14.81 4.16 10.34
CA ALA A 82 -14.14 5.45 10.54
C ALA A 82 -13.99 5.81 12.03
N LYS A 83 -15.02 5.50 12.84
CA LYS A 83 -14.95 5.69 14.30
C LYS A 83 -13.94 4.78 14.95
N ALA A 84 -13.87 3.51 14.52
CA ALA A 84 -12.90 2.55 15.04
C ALA A 84 -11.45 2.96 14.70
N VAL A 85 -11.20 3.44 13.48
CA VAL A 85 -9.89 3.97 13.09
C VAL A 85 -9.47 5.10 14.02
N LYS A 86 -10.35 6.07 14.28
CA LYS A 86 -10.07 7.17 15.22
C LYS A 86 -9.81 6.68 16.65
N LEU A 87 -10.55 5.68 17.12
CA LEU A 87 -10.32 5.08 18.44
C LEU A 87 -8.93 4.44 18.53
N ILE A 88 -8.55 3.67 17.51
CA ILE A 88 -7.23 3.02 17.47
C ILE A 88 -6.10 4.07 17.35
N GLU A 89 -6.31 5.13 16.57
CA GLU A 89 -5.32 6.19 16.38
C GLU A 89 -5.12 7.05 17.63
N ALA A 90 -6.18 7.29 18.40
CA ALA A 90 -6.16 8.10 19.62
C ALA A 90 -5.66 7.32 20.85
N ALA A 91 -5.71 5.99 20.82
CA ALA A 91 -5.34 5.16 21.95
C ALA A 91 -3.82 5.06 22.13
N GLU A 92 -3.35 5.18 23.38
CA GLU A 92 -1.96 4.92 23.76
C GLU A 92 -1.66 3.42 23.67
N GLU A 93 -2.53 2.60 24.27
CA GLU A 93 -2.50 1.13 24.14
C GLU A 93 -3.51 0.68 23.09
N ALA A 94 -3.17 -0.40 22.37
CA ALA A 94 -4.05 -0.92 21.34
C ALA A 94 -5.35 -1.49 21.94
N PRO A 95 -6.51 -0.92 21.62
CA PRO A 95 -7.76 -1.43 22.13
C PRO A 95 -8.04 -2.84 21.56
N THR A 96 -8.67 -3.67 22.36
CA THR A 96 -9.09 -5.02 21.97
C THR A 96 -10.22 -4.97 20.94
N LEU A 97 -10.43 -6.08 20.22
CA LEU A 97 -11.54 -6.18 19.29
C LEU A 97 -12.90 -5.97 19.98
N ASP A 98 -13.03 -6.47 21.20
CA ASP A 98 -14.27 -6.35 21.98
C ASP A 98 -14.55 -4.90 22.37
N GLU A 99 -13.55 -4.16 22.82
CA GLU A 99 -13.65 -2.73 23.13
C GLU A 99 -14.03 -1.90 21.90
N ILE A 100 -13.35 -2.15 20.78
CA ILE A 100 -13.64 -1.44 19.52
C ILE A 100 -15.08 -1.74 19.07
N SER A 101 -15.45 -3.02 19.03
CA SER A 101 -16.75 -3.43 18.52
C SER A 101 -17.90 -2.97 19.41
N ALA A 102 -17.74 -2.97 20.74
CA ALA A 102 -18.67 -2.37 21.66
C ALA A 102 -18.83 -0.86 21.43
N ALA A 103 -17.73 -0.14 21.26
CA ALA A 103 -17.76 1.31 21.03
C ALA A 103 -18.46 1.70 19.72
N VAL A 104 -18.44 0.83 18.70
CA VAL A 104 -19.11 1.08 17.40
C VAL A 104 -20.48 0.40 17.28
N GLY A 105 -20.89 -0.39 18.27
CA GLY A 105 -22.21 -1.03 18.33
C GLY A 105 -22.38 -2.23 17.39
N TYR A 106 -21.34 -3.07 17.28
CA TYR A 106 -21.32 -4.29 16.47
C TYR A 106 -20.88 -5.51 17.28
N ALA A 107 -21.27 -6.71 16.83
CA ALA A 107 -20.69 -7.94 17.35
C ALA A 107 -19.23 -8.09 16.87
N PRO A 108 -18.28 -8.56 17.71
CA PRO A 108 -16.85 -8.58 17.41
C PRO A 108 -16.49 -9.24 16.08
N HIS A 109 -16.96 -10.46 15.85
CA HIS A 109 -16.68 -11.18 14.58
C HIS A 109 -17.29 -10.51 13.35
N HIS A 110 -18.43 -9.86 13.48
CA HIS A 110 -19.04 -9.11 12.39
C HIS A 110 -18.23 -7.87 12.10
N PHE A 111 -17.84 -7.12 13.14
CA PHE A 111 -17.03 -5.92 12.99
C PHE A 111 -15.64 -6.22 12.40
N GLN A 112 -14.99 -7.29 12.83
CA GLN A 112 -13.70 -7.71 12.27
C GLN A 112 -13.79 -7.95 10.76
N ARG A 113 -14.83 -8.65 10.28
CA ARG A 113 -15.06 -8.87 8.83
C ARG A 113 -15.36 -7.58 8.09
N LEU A 114 -16.16 -6.71 8.72
CA LEU A 114 -16.49 -5.40 8.19
C LEU A 114 -15.24 -4.54 8.03
N PHE A 115 -14.45 -4.41 9.07
CA PHE A 115 -13.21 -3.62 9.09
C PHE A 115 -12.21 -4.16 8.06
N LYS A 116 -12.02 -5.50 8.01
CA LYS A 116 -11.15 -6.14 7.02
C LYS A 116 -11.66 -5.96 5.58
N ARG A 117 -12.97 -6.01 5.37
CA ARG A 117 -13.58 -5.73 4.05
C ARG A 117 -13.30 -4.29 3.58
N ASP A 118 -13.39 -3.32 4.50
CA ASP A 118 -13.30 -1.89 4.16
C ASP A 118 -11.85 -1.38 4.14
N LEU A 119 -10.95 -1.95 4.97
CA LEU A 119 -9.56 -1.52 5.10
C LEU A 119 -8.52 -2.58 4.66
N GLY A 120 -8.96 -3.79 4.34
CA GLY A 120 -8.09 -4.88 3.88
C GLY A 120 -7.30 -5.59 4.99
N VAL A 121 -7.28 -5.02 6.20
CA VAL A 121 -6.57 -5.53 7.38
C VAL A 121 -7.52 -5.63 8.56
N SER A 122 -7.23 -6.51 9.52
CA SER A 122 -8.00 -6.58 10.77
C SER A 122 -7.69 -5.37 11.67
N PRO A 123 -8.56 -5.04 12.65
CA PRO A 123 -8.28 -4.00 13.63
C PRO A 123 -6.95 -4.20 14.36
N ALA A 124 -6.62 -5.44 14.72
CA ALA A 124 -5.36 -5.79 15.38
C ALA A 124 -4.12 -5.55 14.47
N GLU A 125 -4.21 -5.91 13.18
CA GLU A 125 -3.15 -5.63 12.21
C GLU A 125 -2.99 -4.13 11.98
N TYR A 126 -4.08 -3.37 11.94
CA TYR A 126 -4.04 -1.91 11.82
C TYR A 126 -3.38 -1.27 13.04
N ALA A 127 -3.78 -1.66 14.26
CA ALA A 127 -3.19 -1.17 15.50
C ALA A 127 -1.70 -1.51 15.61
N ARG A 128 -1.30 -2.74 15.22
CA ARG A 128 0.10 -3.17 15.17
C ARG A 128 0.93 -2.31 14.21
N ALA A 129 0.40 -2.04 13.02
CA ALA A 129 1.05 -1.18 12.03
C ALA A 129 1.26 0.25 12.54
N LEU A 130 0.28 0.79 13.26
CA LEU A 130 0.34 2.12 13.85
C LEU A 130 1.39 2.19 14.97
N ARG A 131 1.43 1.19 15.87
CA ARG A 131 2.45 1.09 16.92
C ARG A 131 3.86 1.03 16.34
N ALA A 132 4.07 0.21 15.32
CA ALA A 132 5.36 0.11 14.65
C ALA A 132 5.82 1.45 14.06
N LYS A 133 4.90 2.23 13.46
CA LYS A 133 5.18 3.57 12.94
C LYS A 133 5.54 4.56 14.07
N ARG A 134 4.82 4.50 15.20
CA ARG A 134 5.14 5.31 16.40
C ARG A 134 6.52 4.94 16.94
N ALA A 135 6.83 3.65 17.02
CA ALA A 135 8.11 3.15 17.48
C ALA A 135 9.27 3.61 16.59
N GLU A 136 9.11 3.56 15.28
CA GLU A 136 10.11 4.08 14.33
C GLU A 136 10.39 5.58 14.55
N LYS A 137 9.34 6.37 14.76
CA LYS A 137 9.46 7.79 15.08
C LYS A 137 10.15 8.00 16.43
N ASN A 138 9.66 7.34 17.48
CA ASN A 138 10.16 7.50 18.84
C ASN A 138 11.62 7.04 18.99
N LEU A 139 12.04 5.99 18.25
CA LEU A 139 13.42 5.55 18.20
C LEU A 139 14.37 6.61 17.62
N LYS A 140 13.90 7.45 16.70
CA LYS A 140 14.68 8.54 16.13
C LYS A 140 14.77 9.75 17.07
N GLU A 141 13.72 9.98 17.87
CA GLU A 141 13.58 11.17 18.72
C GLU A 141 14.06 10.92 20.17
N ASN A 142 13.93 9.68 20.68
CA ASN A 142 14.19 9.35 22.08
C ASN A 142 15.56 8.70 22.29
N GLY A 143 16.25 9.11 23.37
CA GLY A 143 17.61 8.65 23.69
C GLY A 143 17.70 7.19 24.18
N ARG A 144 16.59 6.55 24.63
CA ARG A 144 16.58 5.18 25.14
C ARG A 144 15.57 4.32 24.38
N VAL A 145 16.00 3.12 23.94
CA VAL A 145 15.13 2.17 23.23
C VAL A 145 13.93 1.75 24.07
N THR A 146 14.14 1.55 25.36
CA THR A 146 13.10 1.14 26.30
C THR A 146 11.97 2.17 26.37
N ASP A 147 12.31 3.46 26.47
CA ASP A 147 11.33 4.55 26.54
C ASP A 147 10.54 4.62 25.22
N ALA A 148 11.24 4.54 24.08
CA ALA A 148 10.62 4.52 22.76
C ALA A 148 9.65 3.34 22.57
N ILE A 149 9.93 2.17 23.16
CA ILE A 149 9.05 1.00 23.14
C ILE A 149 7.74 1.30 23.86
N TYR A 150 7.81 1.77 25.10
CA TYR A 150 6.63 2.04 25.92
C TYR A 150 5.83 3.24 25.39
N ASP A 151 6.50 4.32 24.99
CA ASP A 151 5.87 5.50 24.38
C ASP A 151 5.17 5.20 23.03
N SER A 152 5.48 4.04 22.44
CA SER A 152 4.84 3.57 21.21
C SER A 152 3.63 2.68 21.45
N GLY A 153 3.29 2.39 22.72
CA GLY A 153 2.15 1.58 23.12
C GLY A 153 2.41 0.06 23.08
N TYR A 154 3.67 -0.37 23.28
CA TYR A 154 3.97 -1.77 23.52
C TYR A 154 3.95 -2.07 25.03
N SER A 155 3.23 -3.10 25.43
CA SER A 155 3.13 -3.54 26.83
C SER A 155 4.38 -4.27 27.32
N ALA A 156 5.21 -4.78 26.40
CA ALA A 156 6.46 -5.48 26.73
C ALA A 156 7.49 -5.32 25.61
N PRO A 157 8.79 -5.25 25.96
CA PRO A 157 9.86 -5.24 24.97
C PRO A 157 9.84 -6.45 24.03
N SER A 158 9.47 -7.63 24.52
CA SER A 158 9.40 -8.86 23.70
C SER A 158 8.44 -8.74 22.51
N SER A 159 7.28 -8.12 22.69
CA SER A 159 6.32 -7.91 21.61
C SER A 159 6.83 -6.88 20.60
N PHE A 160 7.55 -5.86 21.07
CA PHE A 160 8.20 -4.92 20.18
C PHE A 160 9.31 -5.57 19.36
N TYR A 161 10.19 -6.38 20.00
CA TYR A 161 11.28 -7.05 19.28
C TYR A 161 10.78 -8.11 18.28
N ALA A 162 9.66 -8.78 18.56
CA ALA A 162 9.01 -9.67 17.62
C ALA A 162 8.50 -8.91 16.37
N ASP A 163 7.75 -7.82 16.57
CA ASP A 163 7.26 -6.98 15.49
C ASP A 163 8.41 -6.30 14.71
N ALA A 164 9.45 -5.86 15.41
CA ALA A 164 10.60 -5.18 14.83
C ALA A 164 11.46 -6.12 13.97
N LYS A 165 11.62 -7.38 14.39
CA LYS A 165 12.39 -8.38 13.65
C LYS A 165 11.79 -8.65 12.26
N GLU A 166 10.47 -8.66 12.16
CA GLU A 166 9.78 -8.85 10.87
C GLU A 166 9.81 -7.63 9.96
N ARG A 167 9.98 -6.41 10.53
CA ARG A 167 9.72 -5.15 9.82
C ARG A 167 10.95 -4.29 9.58
N MET A 168 11.91 -4.29 10.48
CA MET A 168 13.04 -3.36 10.43
C MET A 168 14.28 -3.93 9.75
N GLY A 169 14.31 -5.24 9.47
CA GLY A 169 15.47 -5.90 8.88
C GLY A 169 16.71 -5.90 9.77
N MET A 170 16.82 -4.95 10.69
CA MET A 170 17.87 -4.86 11.71
C MET A 170 17.25 -4.71 13.11
N THR A 171 18.08 -4.80 14.15
CA THR A 171 17.59 -4.59 15.52
C THR A 171 17.13 -3.14 15.72
N PRO A 172 16.15 -2.88 16.60
CA PRO A 172 15.72 -1.53 16.91
C PRO A 172 16.85 -0.62 17.40
N SER A 173 17.82 -1.18 18.12
CA SER A 173 19.01 -0.44 18.56
C SER A 173 19.87 -0.02 17.36
N ALA A 174 20.12 -0.96 16.44
CA ALA A 174 20.88 -0.66 15.21
C ALA A 174 20.16 0.36 14.34
N TRP A 175 18.83 0.28 14.22
CA TRP A 175 18.04 1.27 13.48
C TRP A 175 18.15 2.67 14.10
N ARG A 176 17.90 2.80 15.42
CA ARG A 176 18.03 4.07 16.13
C ARG A 176 19.42 4.68 15.96
N ASP A 177 20.44 3.83 16.06
CA ASP A 177 21.83 4.23 15.99
C ASP A 177 22.35 4.29 14.54
N GLY A 178 21.45 4.39 13.54
CA GLY A 178 21.81 4.57 12.14
C GLY A 178 22.61 3.40 11.57
N GLY A 179 22.28 2.17 11.97
CA GLY A 179 22.94 0.94 11.51
C GLY A 179 24.15 0.50 12.35
N ARG A 180 24.31 1.06 13.55
CA ARG A 180 25.43 0.69 14.44
C ARG A 180 25.48 -0.83 14.69
N GLY A 181 26.66 -1.44 14.45
CA GLY A 181 26.89 -2.87 14.59
C GLY A 181 26.42 -3.72 13.41
N GLU A 182 25.78 -3.11 12.41
CA GLU A 182 25.47 -3.79 11.15
C GLU A 182 26.60 -3.59 10.13
N THR A 183 26.85 -4.64 9.35
CA THR A 183 27.75 -4.57 8.19
C THR A 183 26.91 -4.62 6.94
N ILE A 184 27.01 -3.57 6.13
CA ILE A 184 26.36 -3.48 4.83
C ILE A 184 27.43 -3.62 3.76
N ARG A 185 27.39 -4.73 3.03
CA ARG A 185 28.24 -4.95 1.87
C ARG A 185 27.57 -4.34 0.66
N TRP A 186 28.33 -3.66 -0.19
CA TRP A 186 27.81 -3.04 -1.38
C TRP A 186 28.78 -3.10 -2.53
N THR A 187 28.29 -2.95 -3.73
CA THR A 187 29.10 -2.68 -4.93
C THR A 187 28.22 -2.08 -6.02
N THR A 188 28.86 -1.58 -7.06
CA THR A 188 28.19 -1.21 -8.31
C THR A 188 28.46 -2.27 -9.38
N PHE A 189 27.52 -2.42 -10.30
CA PHE A 189 27.65 -3.31 -11.43
C PHE A 189 26.91 -2.78 -12.65
N ASP A 190 27.38 -3.16 -13.84
CA ASP A 190 26.70 -2.82 -15.08
C ASP A 190 25.55 -3.79 -15.34
N SER A 191 24.39 -3.23 -15.68
CA SER A 191 23.22 -4.00 -16.03
C SER A 191 22.67 -3.60 -17.40
N PRO A 192 21.78 -4.41 -18.03
CA PRO A 192 21.10 -4.04 -19.27
C PRO A 192 20.27 -2.75 -19.16
N LEU A 193 20.02 -2.30 -17.93
CA LEU A 193 19.24 -1.11 -17.59
C LEU A 193 20.12 0.10 -17.24
N GLY A 194 21.44 -0.05 -17.29
CA GLY A 194 22.44 0.92 -16.87
C GLY A 194 23.12 0.56 -15.56
N PRO A 195 24.02 1.42 -15.06
CA PRO A 195 24.72 1.18 -13.80
C PRO A 195 23.77 1.07 -12.62
N MET A 196 23.98 0.08 -11.77
CA MET A 196 23.20 -0.14 -10.57
C MET A 196 24.09 -0.31 -9.34
N LEU A 197 23.58 0.08 -8.19
CA LEU A 197 24.14 -0.22 -6.90
C LEU A 197 23.33 -1.34 -6.25
N ILE A 198 24.02 -2.36 -5.74
CA ILE A 198 23.45 -3.38 -4.87
C ILE A 198 24.11 -3.30 -3.50
N ALA A 199 23.29 -3.39 -2.45
CA ALA A 199 23.76 -3.52 -1.08
C ALA A 199 22.96 -4.58 -0.33
N ALA A 200 23.64 -5.29 0.56
CA ALA A 200 23.07 -6.36 1.34
C ALA A 200 23.57 -6.35 2.78
N THR A 201 22.69 -6.73 3.70
CA THR A 201 23.00 -7.15 5.07
C THR A 201 23.26 -8.65 5.11
N SER A 202 23.50 -9.20 6.31
CA SER A 202 23.57 -10.66 6.52
C SER A 202 22.24 -11.38 6.24
N LYS A 203 21.13 -10.65 6.09
CA LYS A 203 19.77 -11.19 5.88
C LYS A 203 19.33 -11.17 4.42
N GLY A 204 19.92 -10.30 3.60
CA GLY A 204 19.56 -10.20 2.20
C GLY A 204 19.79 -8.80 1.60
N VAL A 205 19.29 -8.61 0.38
CA VAL A 205 19.40 -7.37 -0.37
C VAL A 205 18.57 -6.28 0.30
N CYS A 206 19.24 -5.23 0.77
CA CYS A 206 18.61 -4.06 1.39
C CYS A 206 18.52 -2.87 0.43
N ARG A 207 19.28 -2.89 -0.67
CA ARG A 207 19.24 -1.86 -1.70
C ARG A 207 19.60 -2.43 -3.08
N LEU A 208 18.81 -2.08 -4.07
CA LEU A 208 19.08 -2.35 -5.50
C LEU A 208 18.49 -1.18 -6.30
N THR A 209 19.33 -0.24 -6.67
CA THR A 209 18.92 1.07 -7.19
C THR A 209 19.74 1.50 -8.39
N PHE A 210 19.16 2.38 -9.20
CA PHE A 210 19.82 2.99 -10.36
C PHE A 210 20.52 4.27 -9.95
N ASN A 211 21.68 4.55 -10.56
CA ASN A 211 22.40 5.81 -10.41
C ASN A 211 22.62 6.24 -8.95
N ASP A 212 22.91 5.29 -8.09
CA ASP A 212 23.10 5.50 -6.67
C ASP A 212 24.59 5.36 -6.29
N SER A 213 24.95 5.73 -5.07
CA SER A 213 26.33 5.78 -4.62
C SER A 213 26.50 5.38 -3.17
N GLU A 214 27.73 5.06 -2.77
CA GLU A 214 28.08 4.84 -1.38
C GLU A 214 27.64 5.99 -0.45
N ALA A 215 27.76 7.23 -0.94
CA ALA A 215 27.35 8.40 -0.15
C ALA A 215 25.87 8.38 0.25
N SER A 216 25.01 7.77 -0.55
CA SER A 216 23.61 7.59 -0.19
C SER A 216 23.42 6.49 0.87
N LEU A 217 24.20 5.41 0.82
CA LEU A 217 24.21 4.38 1.87
C LEU A 217 24.67 4.96 3.20
N ARG A 218 25.73 5.77 3.20
CA ARG A 218 26.24 6.42 4.42
C ARG A 218 25.24 7.43 5.01
N ARG A 219 24.44 8.10 4.17
CA ARG A 219 23.35 8.97 4.67
C ARG A 219 22.22 8.17 5.31
N LEU A 220 21.90 7.00 4.77
CA LEU A 220 20.85 6.14 5.30
C LEU A 220 21.29 5.38 6.55
N PHE A 221 22.56 4.95 6.57
CA PHE A 221 23.14 4.13 7.61
C PHE A 221 24.46 4.77 8.12
N PRO A 222 24.39 5.95 8.78
CA PRO A 222 25.58 6.73 9.12
C PRO A 222 26.52 6.03 10.10
N ASN A 223 26.04 5.05 10.85
CA ASN A 223 26.80 4.34 11.87
C ASN A 223 27.02 2.84 11.54
N ALA A 224 26.62 2.39 10.34
CA ALA A 224 26.91 1.04 9.85
C ALA A 224 28.35 0.95 9.34
N THR A 225 28.91 -0.24 9.40
CA THR A 225 30.14 -0.56 8.67
C THR A 225 29.78 -0.81 7.22
N ILE A 226 30.14 0.15 6.35
CA ILE A 226 29.86 0.06 4.90
C ILE A 226 31.13 -0.46 4.22
N VAL A 227 31.01 -1.63 3.58
CA VAL A 227 32.14 -2.34 2.96
C VAL A 227 31.85 -2.56 1.47
N GLU A 228 32.75 -2.10 0.62
CA GLU A 228 32.70 -2.44 -0.80
C GLU A 228 33.19 -3.88 -0.98
N ASP A 229 32.34 -4.76 -1.50
CA ASP A 229 32.61 -6.19 -1.62
C ASP A 229 31.97 -6.78 -2.89
N GLY A 230 32.59 -6.51 -4.04
CA GLY A 230 32.12 -7.07 -5.32
C GLY A 230 32.24 -8.58 -5.43
N GLY A 231 33.23 -9.18 -4.76
CA GLY A 231 33.46 -10.63 -4.78
C GLY A 231 32.42 -11.41 -4.00
N GLY A 232 32.12 -10.95 -2.79
CA GLY A 232 31.14 -11.60 -1.90
C GLY A 232 29.68 -11.38 -2.30
N MET A 233 29.44 -10.48 -3.27
CA MET A 233 28.08 -10.18 -3.75
C MET A 233 27.76 -10.79 -5.12
N ARG A 234 28.64 -11.62 -5.67
CA ARG A 234 28.51 -12.19 -7.03
C ARG A 234 27.16 -12.90 -7.24
N GLU A 235 26.76 -13.78 -6.35
CA GLU A 235 25.50 -14.52 -6.48
C GLU A 235 24.26 -13.61 -6.49
N LEU A 236 24.29 -12.55 -5.67
CA LEU A 236 23.20 -11.58 -5.61
C LEU A 236 23.14 -10.75 -6.91
N ILE A 237 24.29 -10.37 -7.47
CA ILE A 237 24.40 -9.65 -8.74
C ILE A 237 23.90 -10.54 -9.88
N GLU A 238 24.37 -11.77 -9.96
CA GLU A 238 23.94 -12.73 -10.98
C GLU A 238 22.44 -12.98 -10.93
N GLY A 239 21.89 -13.18 -9.73
CA GLY A 239 20.45 -13.34 -9.52
C GLY A 239 19.65 -12.11 -9.95
N ALA A 240 20.13 -10.91 -9.63
CA ALA A 240 19.51 -9.65 -10.07
C ALA A 240 19.56 -9.48 -11.58
N LEU A 241 20.67 -9.82 -12.23
CA LEU A 241 20.80 -9.79 -13.68
C LEU A 241 19.85 -10.80 -14.37
N VAL A 242 19.72 -12.00 -13.81
CA VAL A 242 18.74 -12.99 -14.30
C VAL A 242 17.33 -12.46 -14.18
N ALA A 243 16.99 -11.79 -13.05
CA ALA A 243 15.67 -11.19 -12.85
C ALA A 243 15.33 -10.10 -13.88
N MET A 244 16.34 -9.40 -14.40
CA MET A 244 16.17 -8.37 -15.43
C MET A 244 16.08 -8.94 -16.85
N GLN A 245 16.83 -9.99 -17.14
CA GLN A 245 17.00 -10.50 -18.52
C GLN A 245 16.10 -11.70 -18.82
N ARG A 246 15.91 -12.56 -17.84
CA ARG A 246 15.15 -13.81 -17.92
C ARG A 246 14.30 -13.99 -16.67
N PRO A 247 13.31 -13.11 -16.44
CA PRO A 247 12.56 -13.05 -15.17
C PRO A 247 11.86 -14.36 -14.80
N SER A 248 11.51 -15.20 -15.79
CA SER A 248 10.94 -16.54 -15.55
C SER A 248 11.92 -17.56 -14.97
N ALA A 249 13.22 -17.31 -15.08
CA ALA A 249 14.31 -18.14 -14.54
C ALA A 249 14.99 -17.49 -13.33
N ALA A 250 14.46 -16.39 -12.81
CA ALA A 250 15.07 -15.66 -11.71
C ALA A 250 15.05 -16.47 -10.42
N PRO A 251 16.19 -16.59 -9.70
CA PRO A 251 16.19 -17.18 -8.38
C PRO A 251 15.45 -16.28 -7.39
N GLU A 252 14.88 -16.85 -6.35
CA GLU A 252 14.33 -16.10 -5.23
C GLU A 252 15.48 -15.59 -4.37
N LEU A 253 15.77 -14.29 -4.45
CA LEU A 253 16.80 -13.67 -3.63
C LEU A 253 16.22 -13.21 -2.28
N PRO A 254 16.97 -13.38 -1.18
CA PRO A 254 16.56 -12.86 0.10
C PRO A 254 16.56 -11.33 0.08
N ILE A 255 15.51 -10.73 0.61
CA ILE A 255 15.33 -9.27 0.66
C ILE A 255 15.26 -8.84 2.11
N ASP A 256 16.07 -7.85 2.49
CA ASP A 256 16.09 -7.21 3.79
C ASP A 256 15.72 -5.72 3.63
N VAL A 257 14.45 -5.46 3.36
CA VAL A 257 13.93 -4.11 3.16
C VAL A 257 13.01 -3.73 4.30
N ALA A 258 13.26 -2.56 4.89
CA ALA A 258 12.39 -1.95 5.89
C ALA A 258 11.70 -0.72 5.32
N GLY A 259 10.45 -0.54 5.69
CA GLY A 259 9.64 0.62 5.34
C GLY A 259 8.56 0.87 6.39
N THR A 260 7.78 1.92 6.21
CA THR A 260 6.57 2.11 7.01
C THR A 260 5.60 0.93 6.77
N ALA A 261 4.70 0.68 7.71
CA ALA A 261 3.71 -0.38 7.56
C ALA A 261 2.88 -0.27 6.26
N PHE A 262 2.65 0.96 5.80
CA PHE A 262 1.98 1.22 4.52
C PHE A 262 2.87 0.85 3.32
N GLN A 263 4.15 1.23 3.33
CA GLN A 263 5.10 0.86 2.28
C GLN A 263 5.28 -0.65 2.21
N GLU A 264 5.44 -1.33 3.35
CA GLU A 264 5.54 -2.79 3.40
C GLU A 264 4.29 -3.50 2.88
N ALA A 265 3.09 -2.98 3.21
CA ALA A 265 1.84 -3.49 2.66
C ALA A 265 1.79 -3.33 1.14
N VAL A 266 2.20 -2.17 0.62
CA VAL A 266 2.31 -1.93 -0.82
C VAL A 266 3.32 -2.89 -1.43
N TRP A 267 4.56 -2.95 -0.93
CA TRP A 267 5.62 -3.79 -1.50
C TRP A 267 5.30 -5.29 -1.46
N ARG A 268 4.59 -5.74 -0.43
CA ARG A 268 4.07 -7.11 -0.36
C ARG A 268 3.05 -7.40 -1.48
N GLU A 269 2.16 -6.44 -1.77
CA GLU A 269 1.22 -6.58 -2.89
C GLU A 269 1.93 -6.49 -4.25
N LEU A 270 2.97 -5.67 -4.38
CA LEU A 270 3.78 -5.65 -5.61
C LEU A 270 4.38 -7.01 -5.92
N ARG A 271 4.93 -7.70 -4.91
CA ARG A 271 5.53 -9.04 -5.06
C ARG A 271 4.52 -10.12 -5.48
N LYS A 272 3.23 -9.89 -5.26
CA LYS A 272 2.16 -10.81 -5.68
C LYS A 272 1.74 -10.63 -7.14
N ILE A 273 2.18 -9.56 -7.81
CA ILE A 273 1.84 -9.34 -9.22
C ILE A 273 2.60 -10.39 -10.05
N PRO A 274 1.90 -11.29 -10.76
CA PRO A 274 2.57 -12.32 -11.54
C PRO A 274 3.43 -11.73 -12.65
N LEU A 275 4.40 -12.53 -13.09
CA LEU A 275 5.18 -12.23 -14.28
C LEU A 275 4.25 -12.09 -15.48
N GLY A 276 4.48 -11.08 -16.31
CA GLY A 276 3.65 -10.81 -17.48
C GLY A 276 2.33 -10.07 -17.18
N GLU A 277 2.07 -9.72 -15.91
CA GLU A 277 0.88 -8.97 -15.53
C GLU A 277 1.23 -7.59 -14.98
N THR A 278 0.26 -6.70 -15.06
CA THR A 278 0.33 -5.37 -14.43
C THR A 278 -0.87 -5.13 -13.53
N ARG A 279 -0.70 -4.22 -12.58
CA ARG A 279 -1.79 -3.70 -11.75
C ARG A 279 -1.76 -2.17 -11.78
N SER A 280 -2.93 -1.55 -11.70
CA SER A 280 -2.98 -0.10 -11.53
C SER A 280 -2.71 0.30 -10.07
N TYR A 281 -2.24 1.53 -9.86
CA TYR A 281 -2.10 2.10 -8.51
C TYR A 281 -3.41 1.99 -7.71
N ALA A 282 -4.56 2.13 -8.39
CA ALA A 282 -5.87 1.99 -7.76
C ALA A 282 -6.16 0.55 -7.34
N GLN A 283 -5.77 -0.45 -8.15
CA GLN A 283 -5.91 -1.87 -7.80
C GLN A 283 -5.04 -2.24 -6.60
N ILE A 284 -3.79 -1.75 -6.55
CA ILE A 284 -2.91 -1.95 -5.38
C ILE A 284 -3.52 -1.27 -4.15
N ALA A 285 -4.00 -0.02 -4.27
CA ALA A 285 -4.67 0.68 -3.18
C ALA A 285 -5.89 -0.08 -2.65
N ALA A 286 -6.67 -0.67 -3.55
CA ALA A 286 -7.81 -1.51 -3.17
C ALA A 286 -7.36 -2.82 -2.49
N ALA A 287 -6.31 -3.48 -3.01
CA ALA A 287 -5.80 -4.74 -2.49
C ALA A 287 -5.26 -4.61 -1.06
N ILE A 288 -4.60 -3.47 -0.75
CA ILE A 288 -4.13 -3.18 0.63
C ILE A 288 -5.24 -2.59 1.53
N GLY A 289 -6.51 -2.54 1.06
CA GLY A 289 -7.63 -2.01 1.83
C GLY A 289 -7.74 -0.49 1.93
N HIS A 290 -6.93 0.25 1.15
CA HIS A 290 -6.91 1.71 1.13
C HIS A 290 -7.28 2.31 -0.25
N PRO A 291 -8.49 2.05 -0.81
CA PRO A 291 -8.83 2.39 -2.20
C PRO A 291 -8.75 3.89 -2.52
N LYS A 292 -8.75 4.75 -1.50
CA LYS A 292 -8.57 6.20 -1.66
C LYS A 292 -7.10 6.64 -1.62
N ALA A 293 -6.20 5.76 -1.21
CA ALA A 293 -4.78 6.08 -1.01
C ALA A 293 -3.92 5.94 -2.28
N VAL A 294 -4.51 6.14 -3.47
CA VAL A 294 -3.82 5.93 -4.76
C VAL A 294 -2.53 6.74 -4.88
N ARG A 295 -2.53 8.00 -4.41
CA ARG A 295 -1.31 8.84 -4.40
C ARG A 295 -0.26 8.32 -3.43
N ALA A 296 -0.68 7.90 -2.24
CA ALA A 296 0.23 7.32 -1.24
C ALA A 296 0.84 5.99 -1.73
N VAL A 297 0.06 5.16 -2.45
CA VAL A 297 0.58 3.97 -3.14
C VAL A 297 1.61 4.37 -4.20
N GLY A 298 1.37 5.44 -4.96
CA GLY A 298 2.33 5.99 -5.91
C GLY A 298 3.65 6.40 -5.25
N THR A 299 3.59 7.08 -4.10
CA THR A 299 4.76 7.45 -3.30
C THR A 299 5.49 6.19 -2.79
N ALA A 300 4.77 5.26 -2.14
CA ALA A 300 5.36 4.01 -1.65
C ALA A 300 5.97 3.14 -2.76
N ASN A 301 5.38 3.15 -3.96
CA ASN A 301 5.93 2.50 -5.14
C ASN A 301 7.22 3.19 -5.62
N GLY A 302 7.30 4.52 -5.56
CA GLY A 302 8.49 5.31 -5.87
C GLY A 302 9.61 5.16 -4.84
N ASP A 303 9.26 4.96 -3.57
CA ASP A 303 10.18 4.76 -2.45
C ASP A 303 10.77 3.34 -2.38
N ASN A 304 10.49 2.49 -3.37
CA ASN A 304 11.03 1.14 -3.41
C ASN A 304 12.56 1.19 -3.62
N HIS A 305 13.29 0.78 -2.60
CA HIS A 305 14.75 0.76 -2.59
C HIS A 305 15.36 -0.53 -3.16
N VAL A 306 14.54 -1.52 -3.48
CA VAL A 306 14.98 -2.81 -4.03
C VAL A 306 14.28 -3.05 -5.36
N SER A 307 14.61 -2.17 -6.30
CA SER A 307 14.05 -2.20 -7.67
C SER A 307 14.25 -3.57 -8.32
N VAL A 308 13.37 -3.97 -9.20
CA VAL A 308 13.34 -5.26 -9.90
C VAL A 308 12.90 -6.41 -9.00
N LEU A 309 13.57 -6.67 -7.87
CA LEU A 309 13.20 -7.75 -6.94
C LEU A 309 11.87 -7.48 -6.23
N ILE A 310 11.56 -6.20 -5.99
CA ILE A 310 10.20 -5.75 -5.70
C ILE A 310 9.70 -5.08 -6.98
N PRO A 311 8.75 -5.68 -7.71
CA PRO A 311 8.44 -5.32 -9.09
C PRO A 311 7.54 -4.07 -9.20
N CYS A 312 8.03 -2.92 -8.71
CA CYS A 312 7.32 -1.64 -8.81
C CYS A 312 7.11 -1.17 -10.26
N HIS A 313 7.88 -1.72 -11.21
CA HIS A 313 7.68 -1.50 -12.65
C HIS A 313 6.37 -2.12 -13.19
N ARG A 314 5.79 -3.14 -12.53
CA ARG A 314 4.50 -3.76 -12.89
C ARG A 314 3.29 -2.90 -12.51
N VAL A 315 3.51 -1.74 -11.85
CA VAL A 315 2.41 -0.83 -11.51
C VAL A 315 2.30 0.27 -12.55
N ILE A 316 1.09 0.41 -13.12
CA ILE A 316 0.76 1.38 -14.18
C ILE A 316 -0.41 2.27 -13.76
N ARG A 317 -0.74 3.28 -14.54
CA ARG A 317 -1.95 4.08 -14.31
C ARG A 317 -3.20 3.34 -14.76
N SER A 318 -4.36 3.77 -14.25
CA SER A 318 -5.66 3.14 -14.60
C SER A 318 -6.07 3.36 -16.05
N ASP A 319 -5.49 4.36 -16.73
CA ASP A 319 -5.67 4.64 -18.16
C ASP A 319 -4.74 3.80 -19.06
N GLY A 320 -3.92 2.91 -18.47
CA GLY A 320 -2.97 2.08 -19.19
C GLY A 320 -1.61 2.73 -19.42
N THR A 321 -1.41 4.02 -19.09
CA THR A 321 -0.12 4.68 -19.20
C THR A 321 0.85 4.24 -18.09
N LEU A 322 2.15 4.25 -18.37
CA LEU A 322 3.15 3.59 -17.51
C LEU A 322 3.28 4.19 -16.10
N GLY A 323 3.03 5.50 -15.94
CA GLY A 323 3.33 6.18 -14.67
C GLY A 323 4.84 6.29 -14.40
N GLY A 324 5.22 6.88 -13.28
CA GLY A 324 6.61 7.05 -12.88
C GLY A 324 7.36 5.74 -12.59
N TYR A 325 8.70 5.80 -12.62
CA TYR A 325 9.60 4.71 -12.21
C TYR A 325 10.94 5.30 -11.75
N GLY A 326 11.50 4.78 -10.64
CA GLY A 326 12.76 5.28 -10.08
C GLY A 326 13.95 5.15 -11.01
N GLY A 327 14.00 4.11 -11.85
CA GLY A 327 15.00 3.91 -12.89
C GLY A 327 14.68 4.61 -14.23
N GLY A 328 13.65 5.44 -14.29
CA GLY A 328 13.18 6.10 -15.50
C GLY A 328 12.26 5.25 -16.38
N LEU A 329 11.42 5.93 -17.17
CA LEU A 329 10.44 5.26 -18.05
C LEU A 329 11.07 4.32 -19.09
N PRO A 330 12.26 4.62 -19.69
CA PRO A 330 12.91 3.68 -20.61
C PRO A 330 13.20 2.33 -19.95
N ASN A 331 13.70 2.32 -18.73
CA ASN A 331 14.00 1.09 -18.00
C ASN A 331 12.73 0.34 -17.59
N LYS A 332 11.67 1.04 -17.22
CA LYS A 332 10.36 0.43 -16.97
C LYS A 332 9.83 -0.30 -18.21
N LYS A 333 9.94 0.32 -19.40
CA LYS A 333 9.56 -0.29 -20.68
C LYS A 333 10.36 -1.55 -20.96
N LYS A 334 11.70 -1.50 -20.78
CA LYS A 334 12.57 -2.65 -20.98
C LYS A 334 12.20 -3.84 -20.08
N LEU A 335 11.93 -3.58 -18.79
CA LEU A 335 11.52 -4.61 -17.85
C LEU A 335 10.17 -5.23 -18.24
N LEU A 336 9.15 -4.42 -18.52
CA LEU A 336 7.84 -4.91 -18.96
C LEU A 336 7.92 -5.68 -20.28
N ALA A 337 8.81 -5.28 -21.20
CA ALA A 337 9.04 -6.02 -22.44
C ALA A 337 9.75 -7.36 -22.22
N ALA A 338 10.71 -7.42 -21.30
CA ALA A 338 11.36 -8.67 -20.90
C ALA A 338 10.39 -9.66 -20.26
N GLU A 339 9.34 -9.13 -19.61
CA GLU A 339 8.25 -9.90 -19.01
C GLU A 339 7.10 -10.24 -19.98
N GLY A 340 7.16 -9.79 -21.25
CA GLY A 340 6.16 -10.04 -22.27
C GLY A 340 4.89 -9.18 -22.17
N VAL A 341 4.86 -8.17 -21.30
CA VAL A 341 3.70 -7.25 -21.14
C VAL A 341 3.58 -6.29 -22.32
N ILE A 342 4.71 -5.85 -22.88
CA ILE A 342 4.79 -4.91 -24.00
C ILE A 342 5.54 -5.61 -25.14
N ALA A 343 4.96 -5.65 -26.36
CA ALA A 343 5.66 -6.16 -27.51
C ALA A 343 6.95 -5.37 -27.78
N ARG A 344 8.07 -6.04 -28.08
CA ARG A 344 9.37 -5.40 -28.35
C ARG A 344 9.29 -4.32 -29.43
N GLU A 345 8.41 -4.46 -30.40
CA GLU A 345 8.22 -3.51 -31.51
C GLU A 345 7.48 -2.21 -31.11
N ALA A 346 6.74 -2.21 -30.00
CA ALA A 346 6.08 -1.00 -29.50
C ALA A 346 7.05 -0.03 -28.78
N GLN A 347 8.29 -0.45 -28.53
CA GLN A 347 9.31 0.39 -27.90
C GLN A 347 9.78 1.56 -28.78
N GLU A 348 9.71 1.40 -30.11
CA GLU A 348 10.24 2.41 -31.06
C GLU A 348 9.21 3.47 -31.48
N ARG A 349 7.93 3.31 -31.17
CA ARG A 349 6.82 4.14 -31.67
C ARG A 349 6.16 5.08 -30.66
N LEU A 350 6.65 5.21 -29.44
CA LEU A 350 6.09 6.15 -28.48
C LEU A 350 6.91 7.45 -28.49
N PRO A 351 6.29 8.61 -28.78
CA PRO A 351 6.99 9.90 -28.78
C PRO A 351 7.55 10.22 -27.40
N LEU A 352 8.71 10.88 -27.38
CA LEU A 352 9.45 11.40 -26.23
C LEU A 352 8.61 12.38 -25.38
#